data_bee9188dd8ef4ec633aa889a9e5cdf97
#
_entry.id   bee9188dd8ef4ec633aa889a9e5cdf97
#
_cell.length_a   1.000
_cell.length_b   1.000
_cell.length_c   1.000
_cell.angle_alpha   90.00
_cell.angle_beta   90.00
_cell.angle_gamma   90.00
#
_symmetry.space_group_name_H-M   'P 1'
#
loop_
_entity.id
_entity.type
_entity.pdbx_description
1 polymer ?
#
loop_
_entity_poly.entity_id
_entity_poly.type
_entity_poly.pdbx_seq_one_letter_code
_entity_poly.pdbx_strand_id
1 'polypeptide(L)'
;MESIGLPVQGCLHAPAWLREVILPCHQSLLTPSVYIDRPMKKLVCLKTVSHGSFGYIDLAQDQTADGIKEVYVKRPILSGKSLLYEACVQQCIAEELSAIGFPTGAPHITHVFMLRDHSVCFAMEPIDGAVTLDRYLESVSQLSGVIVDCLLQLSAMLWHLNSMLGMNHRDLKPSNFLIVEHPPITKVLVIENEIIEISSPHSLTLIDFGFSCIGSTTTQRTELSLSTVYPKDDPCPKEGRDLYLFLGLLYIDYYDKLAPRLCQLFESWLQEPGSNLCRFMRKDKEHSKKWLYFMVGNTQIKRFQSCPQRIVRDLQAFRD
;
A
#
# COMPACT_ATOMS: atom_id res chain seq x y z
N MET A 1 -25.82 25.86 14.50
CA MET A 1 -24.73 25.08 13.85
C MET A 1 -25.20 23.64 13.87
N GLU A 2 -25.63 23.15 12.73
CA GLU A 2 -26.13 21.79 12.62
C GLU A 2 -24.95 20.84 12.70
N SER A 3 -25.01 19.85 13.59
CA SER A 3 -24.08 18.74 13.67
C SER A 3 -24.17 17.97 12.39
N ILE A 4 -23.14 18.07 11.54
CA ILE A 4 -23.03 17.27 10.33
C ILE A 4 -22.72 15.85 10.79
N GLY A 5 -23.77 15.06 11.03
CA GLY A 5 -23.66 13.63 11.21
C GLY A 5 -23.19 12.99 9.89
N LEU A 6 -21.91 12.62 9.80
CA LEU A 6 -21.50 11.70 8.76
C LEU A 6 -22.30 10.40 8.89
N PRO A 7 -22.75 9.80 7.79
CA PRO A 7 -23.61 8.63 7.88
C PRO A 7 -22.86 7.48 8.56
N VAL A 8 -23.24 7.20 9.79
CA VAL A 8 -22.77 6.07 10.61
C VAL A 8 -23.04 4.71 9.93
N GLN A 9 -23.95 4.67 8.96
CA GLN A 9 -24.35 3.46 8.26
C GLN A 9 -23.23 2.72 7.55
N GLY A 10 -22.18 3.41 7.04
CA GLY A 10 -21.04 2.74 6.42
C GLY A 10 -20.15 1.96 7.39
N CYS A 11 -20.08 2.40 8.66
CA CYS A 11 -19.26 1.74 9.70
C CYS A 11 -19.91 0.46 10.26
N LEU A 12 -21.23 0.29 10.12
CA LEU A 12 -21.95 -0.85 10.69
C LEU A 12 -21.60 -2.20 10.02
N HIS A 13 -21.09 -2.16 8.80
CA HIS A 13 -20.68 -3.36 8.04
C HIS A 13 -19.17 -3.60 8.06
N ALA A 14 -18.39 -2.73 8.70
CA ALA A 14 -16.96 -2.94 8.86
C ALA A 14 -16.67 -4.10 9.84
N PRO A 15 -15.60 -4.89 9.62
CA PRO A 15 -15.13 -5.87 10.57
C PRO A 15 -14.96 -5.27 11.97
N ALA A 16 -15.14 -6.08 13.03
CA ALA A 16 -15.11 -5.58 14.41
C ALA A 16 -13.82 -4.80 14.71
N TRP A 17 -12.66 -5.34 14.30
CA TRP A 17 -11.35 -4.70 14.48
C TRP A 17 -11.22 -3.38 13.68
N LEU A 18 -11.81 -3.29 12.48
CA LEU A 18 -11.81 -2.06 11.69
C LEU A 18 -12.71 -1.00 12.34
N ARG A 19 -13.77 -1.40 13.05
CA ARG A 19 -14.59 -0.48 13.84
C ARG A 19 -13.83 0.10 15.01
N GLU A 20 -12.95 -0.69 15.65
CA GLU A 20 -12.10 -0.21 16.74
C GLU A 20 -11.08 0.82 16.25
N VAL A 21 -10.58 0.67 15.03
CA VAL A 21 -9.66 1.64 14.38
C VAL A 21 -10.40 2.83 13.77
N ILE A 22 -11.54 2.60 13.12
CA ILE A 22 -12.35 3.67 12.51
C ILE A 22 -12.98 4.56 13.58
N LEU A 23 -13.43 3.99 14.73
CA LEU A 23 -14.07 4.77 15.80
C LEU A 23 -13.22 5.93 16.33
N PRO A 24 -11.92 5.79 16.63
CA PRO A 24 -11.07 6.91 17.01
C PRO A 24 -10.95 7.98 15.91
N CYS A 25 -10.76 7.57 14.65
CA CYS A 25 -10.73 8.50 13.51
C CYS A 25 -12.09 9.18 13.31
N HIS A 26 -13.17 8.43 13.46
CA HIS A 26 -14.53 8.94 13.35
C HIS A 26 -14.91 9.84 14.52
N GLN A 27 -14.50 9.51 15.75
CA GLN A 27 -14.71 10.37 16.92
C GLN A 27 -13.95 11.69 16.78
N SER A 28 -12.75 11.69 16.23
CA SER A 28 -12.01 12.93 15.94
C SER A 28 -12.69 13.79 14.87
N LEU A 29 -13.48 13.18 13.96
CA LEU A 29 -14.31 13.89 12.98
C LEU A 29 -15.67 14.30 13.52
N LEU A 30 -16.26 13.51 14.47
CA LEU A 30 -17.56 13.74 15.06
C LEU A 30 -17.54 14.68 16.27
N THR A 31 -16.37 14.97 16.83
CA THR A 31 -16.19 15.97 17.87
C THR A 31 -15.57 17.23 17.28
N PRO A 32 -16.36 18.08 16.58
CA PRO A 32 -15.89 19.38 16.10
C PRO A 32 -15.27 20.22 17.22
N SER A 33 -15.73 20.05 18.47
CA SER A 33 -15.19 20.68 19.66
C SER A 33 -13.69 20.39 19.89
N VAL A 34 -13.20 19.21 19.57
CA VAL A 34 -11.76 18.91 19.70
C VAL A 34 -10.93 19.63 18.63
N TYR A 35 -11.55 19.96 17.49
CA TYR A 35 -10.92 20.75 16.43
C TYR A 35 -11.16 22.25 16.54
N ILE A 36 -12.25 22.67 17.20
CA ILE A 36 -12.66 24.09 17.34
C ILE A 36 -12.06 24.73 18.58
N ASP A 37 -11.88 23.99 19.68
CA ASP A 37 -11.33 24.52 20.95
C ASP A 37 -9.81 24.46 21.07
N ARG A 38 -9.10 23.80 20.17
CA ARG A 38 -7.67 24.02 20.02
C ARG A 38 -7.46 25.12 18.99
N PRO A 39 -6.54 26.09 19.22
CA PRO A 39 -6.20 27.09 18.23
C PRO A 39 -5.95 26.36 16.92
N MET A 40 -6.76 26.70 15.90
CA MET A 40 -6.83 25.98 14.64
C MET A 40 -5.41 25.69 14.16
N LYS A 41 -5.01 24.44 14.15
CA LYS A 41 -3.81 24.00 13.43
C LYS A 41 -4.01 24.47 12.01
N LYS A 42 -3.19 25.42 11.59
CA LYS A 42 -3.31 26.01 10.26
C LYS A 42 -2.50 25.16 9.31
N LEU A 43 -3.17 24.31 8.56
CA LEU A 43 -2.55 23.66 7.40
C LEU A 43 -2.44 24.70 6.28
N VAL A 44 -1.21 25.02 5.89
CA VAL A 44 -0.93 25.91 4.77
C VAL A 44 -0.42 25.08 3.61
N CYS A 45 -1.23 24.91 2.58
CA CYS A 45 -0.82 24.26 1.34
C CYS A 45 0.26 25.08 0.65
N LEU A 46 1.41 24.46 0.34
CA LEU A 46 2.53 25.10 -0.35
C LEU A 46 2.47 24.85 -1.85
N LYS A 47 2.29 23.59 -2.25
CA LYS A 47 2.23 23.17 -3.65
C LYS A 47 1.62 21.79 -3.80
N THR A 48 1.00 21.52 -4.95
CA THR A 48 0.67 20.18 -5.37
C THR A 48 1.93 19.47 -5.88
N VAL A 49 2.26 18.33 -5.32
CA VAL A 49 3.47 17.55 -5.65
C VAL A 49 3.16 16.37 -6.56
N SER A 50 1.93 15.84 -6.50
CA SER A 50 1.49 14.73 -7.34
C SER A 50 -0.02 14.73 -7.50
N HIS A 51 -0.50 14.09 -8.56
CA HIS A 51 -1.91 13.75 -8.74
C HIS A 51 -2.04 12.36 -9.34
N GLY A 52 -3.02 11.61 -8.89
CA GLY A 52 -3.34 10.28 -9.39
C GLY A 52 -4.83 10.13 -9.68
N SER A 53 -5.28 8.93 -9.95
CA SER A 53 -6.69 8.62 -10.26
C SER A 53 -7.66 8.93 -9.11
N PHE A 54 -7.16 9.00 -7.88
CA PHE A 54 -8.01 9.14 -6.67
C PHE A 54 -7.86 10.48 -5.98
N GLY A 55 -6.80 11.24 -6.22
CA GLY A 55 -6.59 12.48 -5.50
C GLY A 55 -5.34 13.24 -5.91
N TYR A 56 -5.23 14.41 -5.31
CA TYR A 56 -4.04 15.24 -5.33
C TYR A 56 -3.25 15.00 -4.05
N ILE A 57 -1.93 15.07 -4.16
CA ILE A 57 -1.03 15.11 -3.01
C ILE A 57 -0.42 16.51 -2.97
N ASP A 58 -0.72 17.24 -1.92
CA ASP A 58 -0.20 18.57 -1.68
C ASP A 58 0.86 18.52 -0.56
N LEU A 59 1.98 19.21 -0.74
CA LEU A 59 2.89 19.53 0.35
C LEU A 59 2.30 20.70 1.14
N ALA A 60 2.17 20.54 2.43
CA ALA A 60 1.62 21.55 3.32
C ALA A 60 2.49 21.71 4.57
N GLN A 61 2.32 22.85 5.25
CA GLN A 61 2.88 23.09 6.58
C GLN A 61 1.79 22.98 7.63
N ASP A 62 2.02 22.12 8.63
CA ASP A 62 1.22 22.05 9.85
C ASP A 62 1.85 23.01 10.89
N GLN A 63 1.16 24.10 11.17
CA GLN A 63 1.56 25.08 12.16
C GLN A 63 0.98 24.70 13.52
N THR A 64 1.80 24.10 14.37
CA THR A 64 1.44 23.71 15.74
C THR A 64 2.06 24.64 16.75
N ALA A 65 1.65 24.54 18.03
CA ALA A 65 2.31 25.25 19.13
C ALA A 65 3.79 24.89 19.28
N ASP A 66 4.17 23.66 18.85
CA ASP A 66 5.52 23.12 18.96
C ASP A 66 6.42 23.50 17.77
N GLY A 67 5.86 24.22 16.78
CA GLY A 67 6.57 24.66 15.58
C GLY A 67 5.86 24.35 14.27
N ILE A 68 6.61 24.49 13.16
CA ILE A 68 6.11 24.20 11.82
C ILE A 68 6.68 22.86 11.37
N LYS A 69 5.80 21.94 10.95
CA LYS A 69 6.18 20.65 10.37
C LYS A 69 5.64 20.53 8.95
N GLU A 70 6.39 19.92 8.07
CA GLU A 70 5.90 19.53 6.75
C GLU A 70 5.03 18.29 6.87
N VAL A 71 3.94 18.26 6.10
CA VAL A 71 3.03 17.12 5.97
C VAL A 71 2.58 17.00 4.51
N TYR A 72 2.24 15.79 4.09
CA TYR A 72 1.56 15.59 2.83
C TYR A 72 0.05 15.49 3.05
N VAL A 73 -0.72 16.23 2.27
CA VAL A 73 -2.18 16.22 2.30
C VAL A 73 -2.72 15.52 1.07
N LYS A 74 -3.48 14.43 1.28
CA LYS A 74 -4.27 13.80 0.21
C LYS A 74 -5.67 14.39 0.19
N ARG A 75 -6.07 14.94 -0.96
CA ARG A 75 -7.42 15.45 -1.20
C ARG A 75 -8.04 14.79 -2.42
N PRO A 76 -9.38 14.56 -2.45
CA PRO A 76 -10.02 13.91 -3.58
C PRO A 76 -10.01 14.82 -4.83
N ILE A 77 -10.07 14.20 -6.01
CA ILE A 77 -10.19 14.93 -7.30
C ILE A 77 -11.56 15.60 -7.40
N LEU A 78 -12.61 14.88 -7.01
CA LEU A 78 -13.98 15.37 -7.10
C LEU A 78 -14.39 16.00 -5.77
N SER A 79 -14.95 17.22 -5.85
CA SER A 79 -15.53 17.93 -4.72
C SER A 79 -16.63 17.09 -4.04
N GLY A 80 -16.70 17.17 -2.71
CA GLY A 80 -17.66 16.44 -1.90
C GLY A 80 -17.36 14.95 -1.72
N LYS A 81 -16.24 14.44 -2.22
CA LYS A 81 -15.80 13.06 -1.98
C LYS A 81 -15.07 12.91 -0.65
N SER A 82 -15.19 11.74 -0.04
CA SER A 82 -14.55 11.43 1.24
C SER A 82 -13.43 10.41 1.07
N LEU A 83 -12.25 10.75 1.58
CA LEU A 83 -11.11 9.84 1.72
C LEU A 83 -11.01 9.24 3.14
N LEU A 84 -12.06 9.35 3.97
CA LEU A 84 -12.05 8.87 5.35
C LEU A 84 -11.66 7.40 5.45
N TYR A 85 -12.31 6.54 4.67
CA TYR A 85 -12.03 5.09 4.73
C TYR A 85 -10.60 4.76 4.27
N GLU A 86 -10.09 5.49 3.28
CA GLU A 86 -8.70 5.34 2.85
C GLU A 86 -7.73 5.73 3.98
N ALA A 87 -7.99 6.86 4.66
CA ALA A 87 -7.20 7.28 5.80
C ALA A 87 -7.20 6.22 6.92
N CYS A 88 -8.37 5.67 7.26
CA CYS A 88 -8.49 4.64 8.29
C CYS A 88 -7.75 3.36 7.92
N VAL A 89 -7.88 2.90 6.67
CA VAL A 89 -7.16 1.71 6.17
C VAL A 89 -5.65 1.95 6.19
N GLN A 90 -5.19 3.10 5.71
CA GLN A 90 -3.77 3.44 5.71
C GLN A 90 -3.20 3.49 7.13
N GLN A 91 -3.90 4.13 8.09
CA GLN A 91 -3.47 4.19 9.49
C GLN A 91 -3.37 2.79 10.12
N CYS A 92 -4.36 1.94 9.88
CA CYS A 92 -4.36 0.56 10.35
C CYS A 92 -3.15 -0.22 9.81
N ILE A 93 -2.85 -0.07 8.52
CA ILE A 93 -1.69 -0.69 7.88
C ILE A 93 -0.39 -0.15 8.48
N ALA A 94 -0.28 1.16 8.69
CA ALA A 94 0.90 1.77 9.29
C ALA A 94 1.17 1.24 10.71
N GLU A 95 0.12 1.09 11.52
CA GLU A 95 0.22 0.53 12.88
C GLU A 95 0.63 -0.95 12.86
N GLU A 96 0.00 -1.78 12.03
CA GLU A 96 0.35 -3.20 11.89
C GLU A 96 1.79 -3.39 11.40
N LEU A 97 2.22 -2.62 10.40
CA LEU A 97 3.59 -2.71 9.90
C LEU A 97 4.62 -2.20 10.93
N SER A 98 4.29 -1.15 11.68
CA SER A 98 5.14 -0.66 12.77
C SER A 98 5.33 -1.71 13.85
N ALA A 99 4.26 -2.43 14.21
CA ALA A 99 4.28 -3.48 15.23
C ALA A 99 5.25 -4.63 14.89
N ILE A 100 5.47 -4.90 13.60
CA ILE A 100 6.41 -5.95 13.16
C ILE A 100 7.79 -5.42 12.74
N GLY A 101 8.12 -4.16 13.02
CA GLY A 101 9.44 -3.60 12.75
C GLY A 101 9.59 -2.84 11.42
N PHE A 102 8.49 -2.47 10.77
CA PHE A 102 8.46 -1.54 9.64
C PHE A 102 7.78 -0.21 10.00
N PRO A 103 8.41 0.65 10.83
CA PRO A 103 7.79 1.89 11.30
C PRO A 103 7.46 2.88 10.18
N THR A 104 8.14 2.77 9.04
CA THR A 104 7.88 3.55 7.83
C THR A 104 7.24 2.71 6.72
N GLY A 105 6.67 1.54 7.06
CA GLY A 105 6.06 0.63 6.07
C GLY A 105 4.84 1.21 5.34
N ALA A 106 4.14 2.15 5.98
CA ALA A 106 3.17 3.06 5.37
C ALA A 106 3.21 4.41 6.11
N PRO A 107 2.86 5.55 5.47
CA PRO A 107 2.86 6.85 6.13
C PRO A 107 1.76 6.91 7.20
N HIS A 108 2.11 7.34 8.42
CA HIS A 108 1.14 7.57 9.49
C HIS A 108 0.24 8.77 9.20
N ILE A 109 -1.05 8.64 9.53
CA ILE A 109 -2.02 9.72 9.40
C ILE A 109 -1.89 10.66 10.60
N THR A 110 -1.67 11.94 10.33
CA THR A 110 -1.57 12.96 11.37
C THR A 110 -2.90 13.66 11.63
N HIS A 111 -3.70 13.88 10.58
CA HIS A 111 -4.97 14.58 10.65
C HIS A 111 -5.94 14.04 9.61
N VAL A 112 -7.22 14.01 9.96
CA VAL A 112 -8.33 13.87 9.02
C VAL A 112 -9.24 15.08 9.19
N PHE A 113 -9.59 15.76 8.10
CA PHE A 113 -10.33 17.01 8.14
C PHE A 113 -11.26 17.17 6.93
N MET A 114 -12.24 18.04 7.07
CA MET A 114 -13.21 18.32 6.02
C MET A 114 -13.03 19.74 5.47
N LEU A 115 -13.04 19.86 4.16
CA LEU A 115 -13.02 21.14 3.46
C LEU A 115 -14.43 21.75 3.39
N ARG A 116 -14.51 23.04 2.98
CA ARG A 116 -15.79 23.77 2.85
C ARG A 116 -16.75 23.16 1.84
N ASP A 117 -16.22 22.46 0.84
CA ASP A 117 -17.00 21.75 -0.18
C ASP A 117 -17.43 20.34 0.27
N HIS A 118 -17.31 20.03 1.56
CA HIS A 118 -17.60 18.74 2.18
C HIS A 118 -16.66 17.59 1.74
N SER A 119 -15.56 17.89 1.07
CA SER A 119 -14.53 16.89 0.80
C SER A 119 -13.79 16.52 2.07
N VAL A 120 -13.65 15.22 2.36
CA VAL A 120 -12.84 14.73 3.47
C VAL A 120 -11.44 14.41 2.96
N CYS A 121 -10.46 15.05 3.57
CA CYS A 121 -9.04 14.94 3.26
C CYS A 121 -8.30 14.36 4.46
N PHE A 122 -7.06 13.93 4.25
CA PHE A 122 -6.18 13.58 5.36
C PHE A 122 -4.75 14.09 5.12
N ALA A 123 -4.07 14.36 6.23
CA ALA A 123 -2.64 14.67 6.26
C ALA A 123 -1.87 13.47 6.80
N MET A 124 -0.68 13.26 6.28
CA MET A 124 0.21 12.16 6.64
C MET A 124 1.65 12.65 6.79
N GLU A 125 2.42 11.92 7.57
CA GLU A 125 3.83 12.20 7.79
C GLU A 125 4.63 12.03 6.49
N PRO A 126 5.60 12.92 6.23
CA PRO A 126 6.57 12.72 5.16
C PRO A 126 7.49 11.55 5.49
N ILE A 127 7.99 10.89 4.46
CA ILE A 127 9.10 9.93 4.58
C ILE A 127 10.35 10.65 4.07
N ASP A 128 11.21 11.03 5.01
CA ASP A 128 12.37 11.85 4.73
C ASP A 128 13.35 11.17 3.76
N GLY A 129 13.81 11.92 2.77
CA GLY A 129 14.75 11.43 1.77
C GLY A 129 14.17 10.42 0.77
N ALA A 130 12.88 10.12 0.85
CA ALA A 130 12.27 9.13 -0.02
C ALA A 130 12.09 9.61 -1.45
N VAL A 131 12.26 8.67 -2.39
CA VAL A 131 11.87 8.81 -3.80
C VAL A 131 10.94 7.67 -4.17
N THR A 132 10.19 7.80 -5.27
CA THR A 132 9.37 6.67 -5.74
C THR A 132 10.25 5.57 -6.30
N LEU A 133 9.84 4.31 -6.07
CA LEU A 133 10.65 3.14 -6.46
C LEU A 133 10.90 3.07 -7.97
N ASP A 134 9.93 3.46 -8.81
CA ASP A 134 10.12 3.51 -10.27
C ASP A 134 11.30 4.41 -10.65
N ARG A 135 11.36 5.64 -10.11
CA ARG A 135 12.48 6.56 -10.34
C ARG A 135 13.80 6.05 -9.80
N TYR A 136 13.77 5.39 -8.64
CA TYR A 136 14.97 4.81 -8.05
C TYR A 136 15.53 3.68 -8.93
N LEU A 137 14.68 2.77 -9.40
CA LEU A 137 15.06 1.65 -10.25
C LEU A 137 15.61 2.08 -11.62
N GLU A 138 15.23 3.24 -12.14
CA GLU A 138 15.77 3.81 -13.38
C GLU A 138 17.24 4.25 -13.23
N SER A 139 17.65 4.65 -12.02
CA SER A 139 18.97 5.27 -11.76
C SER A 139 19.99 4.30 -11.13
N VAL A 140 19.53 3.18 -10.54
CA VAL A 140 20.40 2.30 -9.78
C VAL A 140 21.21 1.36 -10.66
N SER A 141 22.51 1.18 -10.32
CA SER A 141 23.42 0.29 -11.06
C SER A 141 23.26 -1.20 -10.71
N GLN A 142 22.91 -1.51 -9.45
CA GLN A 142 22.72 -2.87 -8.94
C GLN A 142 21.26 -3.27 -8.85
N LEU A 143 20.55 -3.17 -9.96
CA LEU A 143 19.10 -3.35 -10.04
C LEU A 143 18.59 -4.64 -9.36
N SER A 144 19.24 -5.78 -9.63
CA SER A 144 18.81 -7.08 -9.07
C SER A 144 18.90 -7.12 -7.54
N GLY A 145 19.94 -6.53 -6.95
CA GLY A 145 20.09 -6.44 -5.50
C GLY A 145 18.97 -5.62 -4.86
N VAL A 146 18.70 -4.43 -5.42
CA VAL A 146 17.60 -3.57 -4.95
C VAL A 146 16.25 -4.27 -5.06
N ILE A 147 15.97 -4.94 -6.17
CA ILE A 147 14.72 -5.67 -6.36
C ILE A 147 14.59 -6.81 -5.33
N VAL A 148 15.65 -7.56 -5.04
CA VAL A 148 15.64 -8.60 -4.00
C VAL A 148 15.32 -8.00 -2.62
N ASP A 149 15.97 -6.89 -2.27
CA ASP A 149 15.72 -6.19 -1.00
C ASP A 149 14.27 -5.71 -0.88
N CYS A 150 13.74 -5.10 -1.93
CA CYS A 150 12.35 -4.63 -1.98
C CYS A 150 11.36 -5.80 -1.91
N LEU A 151 11.59 -6.88 -2.66
CA LEU A 151 10.71 -8.05 -2.68
C LEU A 151 10.67 -8.76 -1.33
N LEU A 152 11.81 -8.87 -0.65
CA LEU A 152 11.87 -9.52 0.65
C LEU A 152 11.07 -8.73 1.70
N GLN A 153 11.26 -7.41 1.75
CA GLN A 153 10.49 -6.54 2.63
C GLN A 153 9.00 -6.56 2.28
N LEU A 154 8.66 -6.35 1.00
CA LEU A 154 7.27 -6.34 0.54
C LEU A 154 6.57 -7.67 0.84
N SER A 155 7.23 -8.80 0.58
CA SER A 155 6.62 -10.10 0.84
C SER A 155 6.37 -10.33 2.33
N ALA A 156 7.30 -9.92 3.21
CA ALA A 156 7.09 -9.97 4.65
C ALA A 156 5.93 -9.07 5.11
N MET A 157 5.87 -7.83 4.63
CA MET A 157 4.77 -6.91 4.91
C MET A 157 3.41 -7.49 4.46
N LEU A 158 3.32 -7.97 3.21
CA LEU A 158 2.08 -8.53 2.68
C LEU A 158 1.68 -9.83 3.36
N TRP A 159 2.64 -10.66 3.77
CA TRP A 159 2.35 -11.85 4.56
C TRP A 159 1.64 -11.46 5.85
N HIS A 160 2.21 -10.54 6.61
CA HIS A 160 1.61 -10.06 7.85
C HIS A 160 0.22 -9.43 7.62
N LEU A 161 0.11 -8.51 6.66
CA LEU A 161 -1.16 -7.83 6.37
C LEU A 161 -2.26 -8.78 5.86
N ASN A 162 -1.89 -9.79 5.06
CA ASN A 162 -2.85 -10.80 4.63
C ASN A 162 -3.35 -11.63 5.81
N SER A 163 -2.47 -12.03 6.73
CA SER A 163 -2.81 -12.83 7.90
C SER A 163 -3.65 -12.06 8.91
N MET A 164 -3.26 -10.82 9.20
CA MET A 164 -3.90 -10.01 10.26
C MET A 164 -5.15 -9.29 9.78
N LEU A 165 -5.12 -8.74 8.58
CA LEU A 165 -6.18 -7.85 8.09
C LEU A 165 -6.99 -8.45 6.93
N GLY A 166 -6.58 -9.57 6.36
CA GLY A 166 -7.19 -10.08 5.13
C GLY A 166 -7.18 -9.03 4.01
N MET A 167 -6.08 -8.32 3.86
CA MET A 167 -5.97 -7.16 2.99
C MET A 167 -5.36 -7.51 1.64
N ASN A 168 -5.85 -6.88 0.55
CA ASN A 168 -5.10 -6.66 -0.68
C ASN A 168 -5.03 -5.17 -1.00
N HIS A 169 -3.88 -4.74 -1.50
CA HIS A 169 -3.65 -3.38 -1.99
C HIS A 169 -4.32 -3.14 -3.35
N ARG A 170 -4.31 -4.13 -4.23
CA ARG A 170 -4.93 -4.17 -5.56
C ARG A 170 -4.31 -3.28 -6.63
N ASP A 171 -3.33 -2.44 -6.31
CA ASP A 171 -2.63 -1.58 -7.28
C ASP A 171 -1.14 -1.49 -6.96
N LEU A 172 -0.48 -2.63 -6.65
CA LEU A 172 0.95 -2.64 -6.41
C LEU A 172 1.73 -2.51 -7.72
N LYS A 173 2.34 -1.33 -7.88
CA LYS A 173 3.25 -0.98 -8.98
C LYS A 173 4.40 -0.15 -8.42
N PRO A 174 5.57 -0.08 -9.09
CA PRO A 174 6.74 0.64 -8.55
C PRO A 174 6.47 2.09 -8.14
N SER A 175 5.57 2.81 -8.83
CA SER A 175 5.20 4.19 -8.48
C SER A 175 4.35 4.31 -7.20
N ASN A 176 3.81 3.21 -6.66
CA ASN A 176 3.05 3.18 -5.40
C ASN A 176 3.92 2.73 -4.21
N PHE A 177 5.24 2.89 -4.35
CA PHE A 177 6.20 2.68 -3.27
C PHE A 177 7.12 3.89 -3.16
N LEU A 178 7.51 4.18 -1.94
CA LEU A 178 8.65 5.03 -1.65
C LEU A 178 9.80 4.16 -1.17
N ILE A 179 11.03 4.57 -1.52
CA ILE A 179 12.26 3.92 -1.11
C ILE A 179 13.23 4.95 -0.53
N VAL A 180 13.87 4.57 0.58
CA VAL A 180 14.96 5.34 1.20
C VAL A 180 16.19 4.46 1.27
N GLU A 181 17.34 5.00 0.86
CA GLU A 181 18.64 4.35 1.04
C GLU A 181 19.30 4.81 2.35
N HIS A 182 19.89 3.87 3.09
CA HIS A 182 20.56 4.13 4.37
C HIS A 182 21.65 3.06 4.61
N PRO A 183 22.50 3.21 5.64
CA PRO A 183 23.37 2.10 6.06
C PRO A 183 22.56 0.82 6.32
N PRO A 184 23.12 -0.37 6.01
CA PRO A 184 22.38 -1.63 6.20
C PRO A 184 21.83 -1.78 7.62
N ILE A 185 20.52 -2.08 7.70
CA ILE A 185 19.82 -2.35 8.94
C ILE A 185 19.29 -3.78 8.90
N THR A 186 19.56 -4.54 9.95
CA THR A 186 19.00 -5.88 10.11
C THR A 186 17.76 -5.83 10.99
N LYS A 187 16.66 -6.39 10.49
CA LYS A 187 15.39 -6.55 11.18
C LYS A 187 15.11 -8.02 11.39
N VAL A 188 14.66 -8.38 12.58
CA VAL A 188 14.16 -9.71 12.90
C VAL A 188 12.66 -9.62 13.10
N LEU A 189 11.91 -10.28 12.23
CA LEU A 189 10.46 -10.27 12.20
C LEU A 189 9.94 -11.61 12.70
N VAL A 190 8.79 -11.58 13.38
CA VAL A 190 8.05 -12.80 13.74
C VAL A 190 6.68 -12.72 13.07
N ILE A 191 6.42 -13.59 12.08
CA ILE A 191 5.16 -13.65 11.34
C ILE A 191 4.65 -15.10 11.39
N GLU A 192 3.46 -15.33 11.94
CA GLU A 192 2.86 -16.66 12.06
C GLU A 192 3.79 -17.73 12.68
N ASN A 193 4.59 -17.35 13.70
CA ASN A 193 5.60 -18.19 14.36
C ASN A 193 6.85 -18.51 13.50
N GLU A 194 7.00 -17.95 12.31
CA GLU A 194 8.25 -18.00 11.54
C GLU A 194 9.10 -16.77 11.87
N ILE A 195 10.41 -16.99 12.04
CA ILE A 195 11.40 -15.93 12.26
C ILE A 195 12.04 -15.61 10.92
N ILE A 196 11.93 -14.35 10.50
CA ILE A 196 12.47 -13.86 9.23
C ILE A 196 13.50 -12.78 9.53
N GLU A 197 14.73 -12.99 9.11
CA GLU A 197 15.78 -11.98 9.17
C GLU A 197 15.91 -11.26 7.84
N ILE A 198 15.86 -9.93 7.86
CA ILE A 198 16.00 -9.07 6.70
C ILE A 198 17.11 -8.06 6.98
N SER A 199 18.23 -8.19 6.28
CA SER A 199 19.28 -7.17 6.26
C SER A 199 19.21 -6.41 4.93
N SER A 200 19.01 -5.10 4.97
CA SER A 200 18.85 -4.29 3.76
C SER A 200 19.39 -2.87 3.98
N PRO A 201 20.05 -2.28 2.95
CA PRO A 201 20.37 -0.85 2.93
C PRO A 201 19.19 0.03 2.47
N HIS A 202 18.01 -0.55 2.30
CA HIS A 202 16.82 0.15 1.83
C HIS A 202 15.65 -0.03 2.80
N SER A 203 14.84 1.01 2.95
CA SER A 203 13.50 0.93 3.56
C SER A 203 12.44 1.17 2.50
N LEU A 204 11.43 0.30 2.47
CA LEU A 204 10.32 0.36 1.53
C LEU A 204 9.06 0.83 2.25
N THR A 205 8.31 1.76 1.63
CA THR A 205 7.04 2.29 2.14
C THR A 205 5.94 2.09 1.11
N LEU A 206 4.82 1.51 1.52
CA LEU A 206 3.59 1.38 0.74
C LEU A 206 2.81 2.70 0.74
N ILE A 207 2.33 3.13 -0.43
CA ILE A 207 1.49 4.32 -0.56
C ILE A 207 0.32 4.07 -1.52
N ASP A 208 -0.68 4.95 -1.48
CA ASP A 208 -1.87 4.95 -2.35
C ASP A 208 -2.79 3.74 -2.17
N PHE A 209 -3.51 3.72 -1.06
CA PHE A 209 -4.44 2.64 -0.68
C PHE A 209 -5.84 2.75 -1.30
N GLY A 210 -6.07 3.68 -2.23
CA GLY A 210 -7.38 3.97 -2.82
C GLY A 210 -8.09 2.81 -3.53
N PHE A 211 -7.37 1.73 -3.87
CA PHE A 211 -7.94 0.49 -4.43
C PHE A 211 -8.08 -0.65 -3.42
N SER A 212 -7.54 -0.49 -2.22
CA SER A 212 -7.43 -1.55 -1.24
C SER A 212 -8.76 -2.18 -0.87
N CYS A 213 -8.71 -3.43 -0.50
CA CYS A 213 -9.82 -4.15 0.12
C CYS A 213 -9.37 -4.88 1.37
N ILE A 214 -10.33 -5.14 2.23
CA ILE A 214 -10.21 -5.94 3.44
C ILE A 214 -11.31 -6.97 3.42
N GLY A 215 -11.01 -8.18 3.84
CA GLY A 215 -11.97 -9.27 3.85
C GLY A 215 -11.64 -10.35 4.84
N SER A 216 -12.47 -11.39 4.84
CA SER A 216 -12.30 -12.53 5.72
C SER A 216 -11.21 -13.46 5.20
N THR A 217 -10.22 -13.75 6.04
CA THR A 217 -9.14 -14.70 5.72
C THR A 217 -9.64 -16.13 5.53
N THR A 218 -10.77 -16.47 6.14
CA THR A 218 -11.36 -17.83 6.07
C THR A 218 -12.29 -18.03 4.88
N THR A 219 -13.12 -17.02 4.57
CA THR A 219 -14.16 -17.12 3.51
C THR A 219 -13.77 -16.40 2.23
N GLN A 220 -12.70 -15.61 2.25
CA GLN A 220 -12.27 -14.72 1.16
C GLN A 220 -13.39 -13.76 0.69
N ARG A 221 -14.35 -13.47 1.57
CA ARG A 221 -15.42 -12.53 1.30
C ARG A 221 -14.92 -11.11 1.53
N THR A 222 -15.08 -10.25 0.53
CA THR A 222 -14.78 -8.82 0.67
C THR A 222 -15.77 -8.17 1.62
N GLU A 223 -15.26 -7.57 2.68
CA GLU A 223 -16.04 -6.84 3.69
C GLU A 223 -15.96 -5.33 3.48
N LEU A 224 -14.80 -4.83 3.05
CA LEU A 224 -14.58 -3.44 2.65
C LEU A 224 -13.83 -3.40 1.33
N SER A 225 -14.31 -2.59 0.38
CA SER A 225 -13.58 -2.24 -0.84
C SER A 225 -13.58 -0.73 -1.02
N LEU A 226 -12.41 -0.12 -1.13
CA LEU A 226 -12.27 1.33 -1.30
C LEU A 226 -12.56 1.77 -2.74
N SER A 227 -12.50 0.85 -3.68
CA SER A 227 -12.74 1.12 -5.10
C SER A 227 -13.96 0.36 -5.63
N THR A 228 -14.73 1.03 -6.48
CA THR A 228 -15.84 0.43 -7.24
C THR A 228 -15.39 -0.20 -8.56
N VAL A 229 -14.12 -0.12 -8.92
CA VAL A 229 -13.56 -0.74 -10.13
C VAL A 229 -13.62 -2.26 -10.06
N TYR A 230 -13.42 -2.82 -8.86
CA TYR A 230 -13.53 -4.25 -8.64
C TYR A 230 -14.98 -4.65 -8.34
N PRO A 231 -15.47 -5.77 -8.92
CA PRO A 231 -16.79 -6.29 -8.61
C PRO A 231 -16.99 -6.59 -7.12
N LYS A 232 -18.24 -6.55 -6.66
CA LYS A 232 -18.56 -6.84 -5.24
C LYS A 232 -18.23 -8.26 -4.80
N ASP A 233 -18.23 -9.20 -5.75
CA ASP A 233 -17.89 -10.60 -5.55
C ASP A 233 -16.40 -10.92 -5.77
N ASP A 234 -15.57 -9.88 -6.01
CA ASP A 234 -14.13 -10.06 -6.11
C ASP A 234 -13.55 -10.49 -4.76
N PRO A 235 -12.86 -11.66 -4.68
CA PRO A 235 -12.36 -12.17 -3.41
C PRO A 235 -11.38 -11.22 -2.72
N CYS A 236 -11.48 -11.12 -1.38
CA CYS A 236 -10.51 -10.42 -0.55
C CYS A 236 -10.34 -11.15 0.81
N PRO A 237 -9.11 -11.51 1.21
CA PRO A 237 -7.91 -11.42 0.40
C PRO A 237 -7.92 -12.45 -0.75
N LYS A 238 -7.30 -12.09 -1.85
CA LYS A 238 -6.94 -13.00 -2.92
C LYS A 238 -5.45 -13.27 -2.82
N GLU A 239 -5.08 -14.45 -2.37
CA GLU A 239 -3.69 -14.81 -2.09
C GLU A 239 -2.79 -14.61 -3.30
N GLY A 240 -1.62 -14.00 -3.09
CA GLY A 240 -0.60 -13.76 -4.10
C GLY A 240 -0.94 -12.68 -5.14
N ARG A 241 -2.17 -12.10 -5.13
CA ARG A 241 -2.63 -11.09 -6.11
C ARG A 241 -1.65 -9.93 -6.27
N ASP A 242 -1.31 -9.32 -5.14
CA ASP A 242 -0.53 -8.09 -5.11
C ASP A 242 0.90 -8.33 -5.59
N LEU A 243 1.52 -9.42 -5.15
CA LEU A 243 2.86 -9.82 -5.62
C LEU A 243 2.84 -10.26 -7.08
N TYR A 244 1.78 -10.94 -7.53
CA TYR A 244 1.65 -11.32 -8.94
C TYR A 244 1.66 -10.10 -9.87
N LEU A 245 0.88 -9.07 -9.52
CA LEU A 245 0.86 -7.81 -10.27
C LEU A 245 2.23 -7.13 -10.25
N PHE A 246 2.81 -6.95 -9.05
CA PHE A 246 4.08 -6.28 -8.88
C PHE A 246 5.24 -6.99 -9.60
N LEU A 247 5.37 -8.31 -9.41
CA LEU A 247 6.36 -9.13 -10.10
C LEU A 247 6.20 -9.09 -11.61
N GLY A 248 4.96 -9.19 -12.10
CA GLY A 248 4.68 -9.12 -13.53
C GLY A 248 5.08 -7.79 -14.15
N LEU A 249 4.80 -6.67 -13.48
CA LEU A 249 5.22 -5.34 -13.93
C LEU A 249 6.74 -5.19 -13.94
N LEU A 250 7.43 -5.61 -12.86
CA LEU A 250 8.90 -5.60 -12.81
C LEU A 250 9.51 -6.49 -13.88
N TYR A 251 8.96 -7.69 -14.09
CA TYR A 251 9.45 -8.61 -15.12
C TYR A 251 9.31 -8.02 -16.52
N ILE A 252 8.16 -7.43 -16.85
CA ILE A 252 7.92 -6.79 -18.15
C ILE A 252 8.92 -5.65 -18.41
N ASP A 253 9.19 -4.84 -17.39
CA ASP A 253 10.02 -3.64 -17.55
C ASP A 253 11.51 -3.93 -17.48
N TYR A 254 11.93 -4.94 -16.72
CA TYR A 254 13.36 -5.13 -16.36
C TYR A 254 13.93 -6.54 -16.63
N TYR A 255 13.19 -7.49 -17.23
CA TYR A 255 13.68 -8.89 -17.38
C TYR A 255 15.06 -9.00 -18.04
N ASP A 256 15.38 -8.12 -18.98
CA ASP A 256 16.63 -8.05 -19.70
C ASP A 256 17.81 -7.49 -18.89
N LYS A 257 17.53 -6.88 -17.74
CA LYS A 257 18.49 -6.30 -16.79
C LYS A 257 18.61 -7.12 -15.50
N LEU A 258 17.71 -8.08 -15.28
CA LEU A 258 17.76 -8.96 -14.10
C LEU A 258 18.89 -9.96 -14.21
N ALA A 259 19.54 -10.28 -13.07
CA ALA A 259 20.46 -11.41 -12.99
C ALA A 259 19.74 -12.71 -13.40
N PRO A 260 20.38 -13.61 -14.18
CA PRO A 260 19.72 -14.80 -14.74
C PRO A 260 19.02 -15.68 -13.70
N ARG A 261 19.65 -15.89 -12.53
CA ARG A 261 19.07 -16.68 -11.43
C ARG A 261 17.81 -16.01 -10.86
N LEU A 262 17.81 -14.67 -10.72
CA LEU A 262 16.62 -13.92 -10.28
C LEU A 262 15.50 -13.97 -11.32
N CYS A 263 15.86 -13.87 -12.60
CA CYS A 263 14.89 -14.01 -13.69
C CYS A 263 14.18 -15.37 -13.64
N GLN A 264 14.90 -16.47 -13.37
CA GLN A 264 14.33 -17.80 -13.18
C GLN A 264 13.36 -17.87 -12.00
N LEU A 265 13.68 -17.20 -10.88
CA LEU A 265 12.75 -17.10 -9.74
C LEU A 265 11.47 -16.37 -10.13
N PHE A 266 11.57 -15.23 -10.81
CA PHE A 266 10.38 -14.51 -11.31
C PHE A 266 9.50 -15.39 -12.19
N GLU A 267 10.11 -16.14 -13.12
CA GLU A 267 9.39 -17.07 -14.00
C GLU A 267 8.69 -18.18 -13.19
N SER A 268 9.32 -18.67 -12.12
CA SER A 268 8.73 -19.68 -11.23
C SER A 268 7.54 -19.18 -10.41
N TRP A 269 7.51 -17.87 -10.10
CA TRP A 269 6.43 -17.24 -9.34
C TRP A 269 5.27 -16.74 -10.20
N LEU A 270 5.53 -16.45 -11.48
CA LEU A 270 4.55 -15.84 -12.38
C LEU A 270 3.79 -16.85 -13.21
N GLN A 271 4.41 -17.97 -13.57
CA GLN A 271 3.81 -18.91 -14.53
C GLN A 271 3.56 -20.30 -13.95
N GLU A 272 2.45 -20.88 -14.41
CA GLU A 272 2.16 -22.30 -14.20
C GLU A 272 3.09 -23.17 -15.07
N PRO A 273 3.39 -24.41 -14.66
CA PRO A 273 4.15 -25.35 -15.47
C PRO A 273 3.53 -25.52 -16.86
N GLY A 274 4.37 -25.40 -17.89
CA GLY A 274 3.91 -25.50 -19.30
C GLY A 274 3.28 -24.25 -19.88
N SER A 275 3.13 -23.16 -19.10
CA SER A 275 2.64 -21.89 -19.63
C SER A 275 3.70 -21.15 -20.46
N ASN A 276 3.24 -20.31 -21.39
CA ASN A 276 4.09 -19.43 -22.19
C ASN A 276 4.02 -17.96 -21.72
N LEU A 277 3.56 -17.72 -20.49
CA LEU A 277 3.27 -16.38 -20.00
C LEU A 277 4.48 -15.46 -20.02
N CYS A 278 5.61 -15.89 -19.44
CA CYS A 278 6.82 -15.08 -19.41
C CYS A 278 7.38 -14.79 -20.81
N ARG A 279 7.22 -15.74 -21.75
CA ARG A 279 7.56 -15.51 -23.15
C ARG A 279 6.67 -14.45 -23.78
N PHE A 280 5.37 -14.46 -23.49
CA PHE A 280 4.43 -13.43 -23.93
C PHE A 280 4.80 -12.07 -23.34
N MET A 281 5.05 -11.99 -22.05
CA MET A 281 5.45 -10.76 -21.36
C MET A 281 6.70 -10.10 -21.95
N ARG A 282 7.68 -10.89 -22.35
CA ARG A 282 8.91 -10.38 -23.01
C ARG A 282 8.65 -9.86 -24.42
N LYS A 283 7.67 -10.43 -25.13
CA LYS A 283 7.41 -10.13 -26.54
C LYS A 283 6.54 -8.87 -26.73
N ASP A 284 5.57 -8.64 -25.86
CA ASP A 284 4.60 -7.56 -25.98
C ASP A 284 4.30 -6.93 -24.62
N LYS A 285 5.10 -5.89 -24.27
CA LYS A 285 5.06 -5.24 -22.97
C LYS A 285 3.71 -4.59 -22.68
N GLU A 286 3.12 -3.89 -23.65
CA GLU A 286 1.89 -3.13 -23.42
C GLU A 286 0.67 -4.03 -23.22
N HIS A 287 0.47 -5.00 -24.09
CA HIS A 287 -0.63 -5.96 -23.92
C HIS A 287 -0.44 -6.82 -22.69
N SER A 288 0.80 -7.14 -22.33
CA SER A 288 1.09 -7.88 -21.09
C SER A 288 0.72 -7.12 -19.83
N LYS A 289 0.96 -5.81 -19.77
CA LYS A 289 0.53 -4.98 -18.64
C LYS A 289 -1.01 -4.97 -18.52
N LYS A 290 -1.74 -4.74 -19.62
CA LYS A 290 -3.21 -4.80 -19.64
C LYS A 290 -3.73 -6.17 -19.22
N TRP A 291 -3.08 -7.23 -19.67
CA TRP A 291 -3.42 -8.60 -19.30
C TRP A 291 -3.20 -8.89 -17.82
N LEU A 292 -2.12 -8.40 -17.22
CA LEU A 292 -1.88 -8.53 -15.77
C LEU A 292 -3.03 -7.93 -14.95
N TYR A 293 -3.44 -6.69 -15.27
CA TYR A 293 -4.58 -6.06 -14.59
C TYR A 293 -5.87 -6.83 -14.78
N PHE A 294 -6.11 -7.35 -15.98
CA PHE A 294 -7.26 -8.23 -16.25
C PHE A 294 -7.21 -9.48 -15.37
N MET A 295 -6.07 -10.15 -15.27
CA MET A 295 -5.91 -11.39 -14.49
C MET A 295 -6.13 -11.16 -13.01
N VAL A 296 -5.53 -10.12 -12.43
CA VAL A 296 -5.71 -9.82 -10.99
C VAL A 296 -7.14 -9.40 -10.66
N GLY A 297 -7.85 -8.77 -11.61
CA GLY A 297 -9.27 -8.43 -11.49
C GLY A 297 -10.25 -9.56 -11.76
N ASN A 298 -9.80 -10.70 -12.32
CA ASN A 298 -10.68 -11.81 -12.67
C ASN A 298 -11.20 -12.54 -11.42
N THR A 299 -12.50 -12.47 -11.16
CA THR A 299 -13.15 -13.06 -9.99
C THR A 299 -13.10 -14.59 -9.93
N GLN A 300 -12.88 -15.26 -11.07
CA GLN A 300 -12.73 -16.72 -11.14
C GLN A 300 -11.39 -17.19 -10.58
N ILE A 301 -10.36 -16.35 -10.62
CA ILE A 301 -9.06 -16.65 -10.03
C ILE A 301 -9.13 -16.38 -8.53
N LYS A 302 -8.94 -17.40 -7.71
CA LYS A 302 -9.03 -17.30 -6.24
C LYS A 302 -7.67 -17.10 -5.58
N ARG A 303 -6.58 -17.51 -6.22
CA ARG A 303 -5.19 -17.40 -5.74
C ARG A 303 -4.20 -17.36 -6.88
N PHE A 304 -2.99 -16.87 -6.61
CA PHE A 304 -1.84 -16.86 -7.52
C PHE A 304 -0.67 -17.62 -6.91
N GLN A 305 0.27 -18.08 -7.74
CA GLN A 305 1.49 -18.79 -7.29
C GLN A 305 2.45 -17.89 -6.49
N SER A 306 2.35 -16.58 -6.67
CA SER A 306 3.18 -15.56 -6.04
C SER A 306 2.78 -15.31 -4.59
N CYS A 307 2.64 -16.35 -3.76
CA CYS A 307 2.29 -16.14 -2.36
C CYS A 307 3.47 -15.57 -1.56
N PRO A 308 3.22 -14.67 -0.60
CA PRO A 308 4.28 -13.98 0.14
C PRO A 308 5.25 -14.93 0.84
N GLN A 309 4.75 -15.97 1.52
CA GLN A 309 5.55 -16.95 2.25
C GLN A 309 6.57 -17.67 1.35
N ARG A 310 6.11 -18.09 0.16
CA ARG A 310 6.98 -18.74 -0.83
C ARG A 310 8.11 -17.81 -1.27
N ILE A 311 7.78 -16.57 -1.59
CA ILE A 311 8.77 -15.60 -2.08
C ILE A 311 9.80 -15.28 -1.01
N VAL A 312 9.39 -15.12 0.26
CA VAL A 312 10.33 -14.93 1.39
C VAL A 312 11.33 -16.10 1.47
N ARG A 313 10.84 -17.35 1.47
CA ARG A 313 11.69 -18.54 1.57
C ARG A 313 12.65 -18.67 0.38
N ASP A 314 12.14 -18.46 -0.84
CA ASP A 314 12.94 -18.55 -2.06
C ASP A 314 14.05 -17.47 -2.10
N LEU A 315 13.75 -16.25 -1.61
CA LEU A 315 14.70 -15.14 -1.56
C LEU A 315 15.74 -15.30 -0.44
N GLN A 316 15.38 -15.86 0.71
CA GLN A 316 16.33 -16.21 1.75
C GLN A 316 17.35 -17.22 1.20
N ALA A 317 16.88 -18.32 0.59
CA ALA A 317 17.74 -19.30 -0.06
C ALA A 317 18.52 -18.78 -1.28
N PHE A 318 18.11 -17.64 -1.85
CA PHE A 318 18.83 -16.99 -2.94
C PHE A 318 20.03 -16.17 -2.44
N ARG A 319 19.97 -15.63 -1.23
CA ARG A 319 21.03 -14.83 -0.61
C ARG A 319 22.16 -15.68 -0.01
N ASP A 320 21.82 -16.89 0.46
CA ASP A 320 22.77 -17.90 0.94
C ASP A 320 23.59 -18.51 -0.24
#